data_67588ae2c59f1b15bf761ba9da4a6969
#
_entry.id   67588ae2c59f1b15bf761ba9da4a6969
#
_cell.length_a   1.000
_cell.length_b   1.000
_cell.length_c   1.000
_cell.angle_alpha   90.00
_cell.angle_beta   90.00
_cell.angle_gamma   90.00
#
_symmetry.space_group_name_H-M   'P 1'
#
loop_
_entity.id
_entity.type
_entity.pdbx_description
1 polymer ?
#
loop_
_entity_poly.entity_id
_entity_poly.type
_entity_poly.pdbx_seq_one_letter_code
_entity_poly.pdbx_strand_id
1 'polypeptide(L)'
;MNQEPLSILHLIANASLLVQAVMLLLFLASMVSWVMIVQRGLYQSKARSAYNAFESLFWSGTDLTQLYRQGNTEANRNTIEGVENIFRAGFKEYTRLRQQGSTDPDAIMEGTQRAMRVALTREEEKLEGNLSFLASVASVSPYIGLFGTVWGIMNSFRGLANVHQATLATVAPGISEALVATAMGLFAAIPAVLAYNRFSANAESLTTRYETFSEEFSAILHRQVHAKQS
;
A
#
# COMPACT_ATOMS: atom_id res chain seq x y z
N MET A 1 26.17 13.48 44.84
CA MET A 1 26.30 12.70 43.58
C MET A 1 25.02 12.93 42.80
N ASN A 2 25.07 13.86 41.86
CA ASN A 2 23.95 14.12 40.97
C ASN A 2 23.82 12.91 40.03
N GLN A 3 22.82 12.06 40.26
CA GLN A 3 22.39 11.07 39.25
C GLN A 3 21.73 11.90 38.15
N GLU A 4 22.46 12.16 37.09
CA GLU A 4 21.87 12.63 35.83
C GLU A 4 20.79 11.61 35.46
N PRO A 5 19.53 12.05 35.25
CA PRO A 5 18.49 11.12 34.83
C PRO A 5 18.95 10.46 33.50
N LEU A 6 18.92 9.13 33.45
CA LEU A 6 19.25 8.36 32.22
C LEU A 6 18.33 8.82 31.11
N SER A 7 18.69 9.91 30.43
CA SER A 7 17.97 10.41 29.28
C SER A 7 18.07 9.36 28.17
N ILE A 8 16.95 9.06 27.52
CA ILE A 8 16.92 8.14 26.36
C ILE A 8 17.97 8.55 25.30
N LEU A 9 18.17 9.86 25.12
CA LEU A 9 19.18 10.37 24.20
C LEU A 9 20.61 10.00 24.65
N HIS A 10 20.90 10.02 25.97
CA HIS A 10 22.17 9.60 26.49
C HIS A 10 22.42 8.10 26.32
N LEU A 11 21.38 7.27 26.50
CA LEU A 11 21.44 5.83 26.23
C LEU A 11 21.73 5.55 24.74
N ILE A 12 21.08 6.28 23.81
CA ILE A 12 21.34 6.13 22.39
C ILE A 12 22.77 6.55 22.02
N ALA A 13 23.28 7.66 22.58
CA ALA A 13 24.59 8.18 22.23
C ALA A 13 25.75 7.31 22.76
N ASN A 14 25.54 6.58 23.85
CA ASN A 14 26.57 5.71 24.46
C ASN A 14 26.48 4.23 23.99
N ALA A 15 25.44 3.86 23.25
CA ALA A 15 25.29 2.53 22.74
C ALA A 15 26.46 2.13 21.82
N SER A 16 26.72 0.84 21.70
CA SER A 16 27.73 0.34 20.75
C SER A 16 27.36 0.77 19.31
N LEU A 17 28.38 1.00 18.48
CA LEU A 17 28.22 1.47 17.08
C LEU A 17 27.19 0.63 16.31
N LEU A 18 27.17 -0.69 16.52
CA LEU A 18 26.22 -1.59 15.87
C LEU A 18 24.79 -1.37 16.37
N VAL A 19 24.58 -1.21 17.67
CA VAL A 19 23.26 -0.91 18.25
C VAL A 19 22.75 0.45 17.76
N GLN A 20 23.63 1.46 17.66
CA GLN A 20 23.30 2.76 17.08
C GLN A 20 22.86 2.63 15.61
N ALA A 21 23.59 1.83 14.82
CA ALA A 21 23.22 1.57 13.42
C ALA A 21 21.85 0.87 13.29
N VAL A 22 21.57 -0.10 14.16
CA VAL A 22 20.26 -0.77 14.23
C VAL A 22 19.14 0.23 14.57
N MET A 23 19.34 1.08 15.59
CA MET A 23 18.35 2.09 15.97
C MET A 23 18.10 3.11 14.86
N LEU A 24 19.17 3.56 14.17
CA LEU A 24 19.05 4.47 13.03
C LEU A 24 18.26 3.84 11.88
N LEU A 25 18.56 2.59 11.54
CA LEU A 25 17.84 1.85 10.48
C LEU A 25 16.35 1.71 10.81
N LEU A 26 16.01 1.36 12.05
CA LEU A 26 14.63 1.23 12.51
C LEU A 26 13.90 2.59 12.48
N PHE A 27 14.58 3.65 12.89
CA PHE A 27 14.04 5.02 12.84
C PHE A 27 13.73 5.44 11.40
N LEU A 28 14.66 5.23 10.47
CA LEU A 28 14.45 5.53 9.04
C LEU A 28 13.32 4.69 8.44
N ALA A 29 13.28 3.40 8.75
CA ALA A 29 12.19 2.52 8.31
C ALA A 29 10.83 3.00 8.83
N SER A 30 10.77 3.44 10.10
CA SER A 30 9.56 4.01 10.70
C SER A 30 9.13 5.30 9.99
N MET A 31 10.07 6.23 9.74
CA MET A 31 9.76 7.48 9.02
C MET A 31 9.19 7.21 7.61
N VAL A 32 9.84 6.33 6.85
CA VAL A 32 9.35 5.96 5.51
C VAL A 32 7.97 5.31 5.59
N SER A 33 7.75 4.43 6.58
CA SER A 33 6.43 3.81 6.81
C SER A 33 5.34 4.85 7.07
N TRP A 34 5.59 5.85 7.90
CA TRP A 34 4.62 6.92 8.17
C TRP A 34 4.29 7.73 6.92
N VAL A 35 5.28 8.06 6.10
CA VAL A 35 5.05 8.74 4.81
C VAL A 35 4.15 7.87 3.91
N MET A 36 4.45 6.58 3.81
CA MET A 36 3.65 5.65 2.99
C MET A 36 2.23 5.46 3.53
N ILE A 37 2.05 5.39 4.86
CA ILE A 37 0.74 5.30 5.50
C ILE A 37 -0.15 6.50 5.10
N VAL A 38 0.40 7.71 5.19
CA VAL A 38 -0.35 8.93 4.82
C VAL A 38 -0.68 8.93 3.33
N GLN A 39 0.31 8.65 2.47
CA GLN A 39 0.10 8.61 1.01
C GLN A 39 -0.95 7.57 0.61
N ARG A 40 -0.89 6.36 1.17
CA ARG A 40 -1.85 5.29 0.88
C ARG A 40 -3.24 5.60 1.37
N GLY A 41 -3.36 6.14 2.58
CA GLY A 41 -4.64 6.56 3.12
C GLY A 41 -5.35 7.59 2.23
N LEU A 42 -4.61 8.60 1.78
CA LEU A 42 -5.13 9.63 0.87
C LEU A 42 -5.49 9.04 -0.51
N TYR A 43 -4.63 8.20 -1.08
CA TYR A 43 -4.87 7.58 -2.39
C TYR A 43 -6.12 6.71 -2.38
N GLN A 44 -6.25 5.77 -1.43
CA GLN A 44 -7.40 4.88 -1.35
C GLN A 44 -8.71 5.61 -1.03
N SER A 45 -8.65 6.68 -0.20
CA SER A 45 -9.81 7.53 0.06
C SER A 45 -10.28 8.24 -1.22
N LYS A 46 -9.34 8.79 -2.01
CA LYS A 46 -9.62 9.41 -3.30
C LYS A 46 -10.19 8.39 -4.30
N ALA A 47 -9.58 7.21 -4.41
CA ALA A 47 -10.03 6.15 -5.32
C ALA A 47 -11.45 5.68 -4.99
N ARG A 48 -11.78 5.53 -3.70
CA ARG A 48 -13.13 5.17 -3.26
C ARG A 48 -14.16 6.26 -3.57
N SER A 49 -13.80 7.53 -3.36
CA SER A 49 -14.68 8.67 -3.69
C SER A 49 -14.91 8.74 -5.20
N ALA A 50 -13.88 8.56 -6.01
CA ALA A 50 -13.96 8.54 -7.47
C ALA A 50 -14.84 7.38 -7.97
N TYR A 51 -14.72 6.19 -7.37
CA TYR A 51 -15.58 5.06 -7.66
C TYR A 51 -17.06 5.40 -7.43
N ASN A 52 -17.40 5.87 -6.24
CA ASN A 52 -18.80 6.19 -5.89
C ASN A 52 -19.38 7.28 -6.81
N ALA A 53 -18.59 8.29 -7.14
CA ALA A 53 -19.01 9.36 -8.05
C ALA A 53 -19.25 8.83 -9.47
N PHE A 54 -18.37 8.02 -10.00
CA PHE A 54 -18.52 7.42 -11.33
C PHE A 54 -19.69 6.43 -11.38
N GLU A 55 -19.82 5.56 -10.39
CA GLU A 55 -20.91 4.58 -10.28
C GLU A 55 -22.28 5.28 -10.30
N SER A 56 -22.45 6.35 -9.50
CA SER A 56 -23.69 7.12 -9.48
C SER A 56 -23.99 7.77 -10.82
N LEU A 57 -22.97 8.28 -11.52
CA LEU A 57 -23.12 8.87 -12.84
C LEU A 57 -23.45 7.81 -13.92
N PHE A 58 -22.82 6.66 -13.86
CA PHE A 58 -23.07 5.54 -14.77
C PHE A 58 -24.52 5.05 -14.68
N TRP A 59 -25.03 4.89 -13.45
CA TRP A 59 -26.42 4.41 -13.21
C TRP A 59 -27.49 5.50 -13.33
N SER A 60 -27.11 6.76 -13.56
CA SER A 60 -28.10 7.85 -13.79
C SER A 60 -28.83 7.76 -15.14
N GLY A 61 -28.51 6.78 -15.98
CA GLY A 61 -29.12 6.62 -17.31
C GLY A 61 -28.50 7.48 -18.41
N THR A 62 -27.32 8.07 -18.15
CA THR A 62 -26.56 8.83 -19.16
C THR A 62 -26.12 7.91 -20.30
N ASP A 63 -26.21 8.39 -21.56
CA ASP A 63 -25.71 7.63 -22.72
C ASP A 63 -24.21 7.34 -22.55
N LEU A 64 -23.83 6.08 -22.80
CA LEU A 64 -22.44 5.61 -22.69
C LEU A 64 -21.48 6.43 -23.56
N THR A 65 -21.93 6.88 -24.73
CA THR A 65 -21.14 7.72 -25.64
C THR A 65 -20.91 9.11 -25.02
N GLN A 66 -21.94 9.68 -24.40
CA GLN A 66 -21.83 10.96 -23.72
C GLN A 66 -20.90 10.86 -22.50
N LEU A 67 -21.04 9.81 -21.69
CA LEU A 67 -20.19 9.52 -20.54
C LEU A 67 -18.72 9.38 -20.97
N TYR A 68 -18.45 8.67 -22.07
CA TYR A 68 -17.11 8.54 -22.62
C TYR A 68 -16.53 9.88 -23.08
N ARG A 69 -17.34 10.76 -23.69
CA ARG A 69 -16.91 12.10 -24.17
C ARG A 69 -16.63 13.07 -23.03
N GLN A 70 -17.41 13.05 -21.97
CA GLN A 70 -17.23 13.97 -20.81
C GLN A 70 -15.85 13.85 -20.16
N GLY A 71 -15.28 12.66 -20.06
CA GLY A 71 -13.93 12.51 -19.52
C GLY A 71 -12.79 12.74 -20.52
N ASN A 72 -13.08 12.97 -21.82
CA ASN A 72 -12.05 13.29 -22.82
C ASN A 72 -11.62 14.76 -22.83
N THR A 73 -12.15 15.60 -21.96
CA THR A 73 -11.70 16.97 -21.80
C THR A 73 -10.26 16.98 -21.29
N GLU A 74 -9.38 17.79 -21.86
CA GLU A 74 -7.93 17.81 -21.53
C GLU A 74 -7.63 17.97 -20.04
N ALA A 75 -8.49 18.68 -19.32
CA ALA A 75 -8.42 18.82 -17.85
C ALA A 75 -8.57 17.50 -17.09
N ASN A 76 -9.27 16.51 -17.65
CA ASN A 76 -9.57 15.24 -16.98
C ASN A 76 -8.65 14.08 -17.41
N ARG A 77 -7.89 14.21 -18.49
CA ARG A 77 -7.04 13.13 -19.00
C ARG A 77 -6.04 12.57 -18.00
N ASN A 78 -5.52 13.41 -17.12
CA ASN A 78 -4.54 13.02 -16.10
C ASN A 78 -5.17 12.55 -14.78
N THR A 79 -6.50 12.60 -14.67
CA THR A 79 -7.24 12.23 -13.45
C THR A 79 -8.13 10.99 -13.61
N ILE A 80 -8.15 10.38 -14.82
CA ILE A 80 -8.92 9.17 -15.08
C ILE A 80 -8.22 7.99 -14.42
N GLU A 81 -8.81 7.52 -13.32
CA GLU A 81 -8.29 6.41 -12.52
C GLU A 81 -9.44 5.49 -12.09
N GLY A 82 -9.10 4.28 -11.67
CA GLY A 82 -10.04 3.34 -11.11
C GLY A 82 -11.08 2.84 -12.13
N VAL A 83 -12.33 2.77 -11.70
CA VAL A 83 -13.42 2.19 -12.50
C VAL A 83 -13.70 2.96 -13.80
N GLU A 84 -13.49 4.27 -13.82
CA GLU A 84 -13.64 5.06 -15.05
C GLU A 84 -12.63 4.63 -16.13
N ASN A 85 -11.40 4.27 -15.74
CA ASN A 85 -10.39 3.77 -16.67
C ASN A 85 -10.79 2.41 -17.25
N ILE A 86 -11.39 1.54 -16.44
CA ILE A 86 -11.91 0.23 -16.88
C ILE A 86 -13.05 0.43 -17.88
N PHE A 87 -14.02 1.29 -17.55
CA PHE A 87 -15.11 1.66 -18.46
C PHE A 87 -14.57 2.16 -19.82
N ARG A 88 -13.62 3.08 -19.78
CA ARG A 88 -13.04 3.68 -20.99
C ARG A 88 -12.27 2.68 -21.83
N ALA A 89 -11.50 1.79 -21.22
CA ALA A 89 -10.79 0.73 -21.91
C ALA A 89 -11.77 -0.19 -22.65
N GLY A 90 -12.82 -0.64 -21.98
CA GLY A 90 -13.87 -1.48 -22.55
C GLY A 90 -14.65 -0.77 -23.64
N PHE A 91 -15.15 0.43 -23.39
CA PHE A 91 -15.96 1.18 -24.36
C PHE A 91 -15.18 1.57 -25.64
N LYS A 92 -13.92 1.95 -25.48
CA LYS A 92 -13.02 2.24 -26.61
C LYS A 92 -12.83 1.01 -27.50
N GLU A 93 -12.54 -0.14 -26.90
CA GLU A 93 -12.32 -1.38 -27.66
C GLU A 93 -13.61 -1.87 -28.31
N TYR A 94 -14.73 -1.84 -27.59
CA TYR A 94 -16.06 -2.13 -28.12
C TYR A 94 -16.39 -1.29 -29.36
N THR A 95 -16.18 0.01 -29.28
CA THR A 95 -16.45 0.93 -30.39
C THR A 95 -15.51 0.68 -31.57
N ARG A 96 -14.23 0.41 -31.31
CA ARG A 96 -13.23 0.09 -32.33
C ARG A 96 -13.58 -1.17 -33.13
N LEU A 97 -13.89 -2.27 -32.42
CA LEU A 97 -14.22 -3.55 -33.07
C LEU A 97 -15.50 -3.46 -33.89
N ARG A 98 -16.49 -2.72 -33.41
CA ARG A 98 -17.72 -2.45 -34.21
C ARG A 98 -17.46 -1.62 -35.46
N GLN A 99 -16.58 -0.63 -35.41
CA GLN A 99 -16.22 0.20 -36.57
C GLN A 99 -15.39 -0.56 -37.60
N GLN A 100 -14.62 -1.56 -37.18
CA GLN A 100 -13.84 -2.42 -38.06
C GLN A 100 -14.68 -3.44 -38.83
N GLY A 101 -16.01 -3.45 -38.63
CA GLY A 101 -16.93 -4.33 -39.36
C GLY A 101 -16.92 -5.78 -38.89
N SER A 102 -16.43 -6.04 -37.68
CA SER A 102 -16.58 -7.36 -37.04
C SER A 102 -18.07 -7.67 -36.91
N THR A 103 -18.52 -8.74 -37.60
CA THR A 103 -19.93 -9.17 -37.63
C THR A 103 -20.20 -10.18 -36.50
N ASP A 104 -19.16 -10.69 -35.85
CA ASP A 104 -19.27 -11.68 -34.82
C ASP A 104 -19.39 -10.98 -33.41
N PRO A 105 -20.58 -11.06 -32.77
CA PRO A 105 -20.80 -10.48 -31.45
C PRO A 105 -19.88 -11.04 -30.39
N ASP A 106 -19.56 -12.33 -30.44
CA ASP A 106 -18.73 -12.99 -29.44
C ASP A 106 -17.27 -12.50 -29.49
N ALA A 107 -16.76 -12.32 -30.73
CA ALA A 107 -15.42 -11.74 -30.93
C ALA A 107 -15.32 -10.30 -30.42
N ILE A 108 -16.39 -9.48 -30.62
CA ILE A 108 -16.44 -8.11 -30.08
C ILE A 108 -16.43 -8.14 -28.55
N MET A 109 -17.22 -9.02 -27.94
CA MET A 109 -17.31 -9.11 -26.49
C MET A 109 -16.03 -9.65 -25.86
N GLU A 110 -15.41 -10.68 -26.46
CA GLU A 110 -14.13 -11.21 -25.99
C GLU A 110 -13.03 -10.13 -25.99
N GLY A 111 -12.89 -9.39 -27.08
CA GLY A 111 -11.93 -8.29 -27.18
C GLY A 111 -12.18 -7.19 -26.13
N THR A 112 -13.45 -6.82 -25.95
CA THR A 112 -13.87 -5.81 -24.95
C THR A 112 -13.57 -6.26 -23.54
N GLN A 113 -13.90 -7.48 -23.15
CA GLN A 113 -13.60 -8.04 -21.83
C GLN A 113 -12.11 -8.14 -21.58
N ARG A 114 -11.31 -8.51 -22.59
CA ARG A 114 -9.85 -8.53 -22.49
C ARG A 114 -9.30 -7.12 -22.19
N ALA A 115 -9.80 -6.09 -22.87
CA ALA A 115 -9.38 -4.71 -22.62
C ALA A 115 -9.74 -4.24 -21.21
N MET A 116 -10.94 -4.57 -20.71
CA MET A 116 -11.35 -4.25 -19.33
C MET A 116 -10.51 -4.98 -18.30
N ARG A 117 -10.21 -6.27 -18.51
CA ARG A 117 -9.36 -7.07 -17.62
C ARG A 117 -7.95 -6.49 -17.49
N VAL A 118 -7.34 -6.09 -18.62
CA VAL A 118 -6.02 -5.43 -18.58
C VAL A 118 -6.06 -4.11 -17.83
N ALA A 119 -7.12 -3.32 -17.99
CA ALA A 119 -7.29 -2.08 -17.25
C ALA A 119 -7.49 -2.35 -15.74
N LEU A 120 -8.30 -3.35 -15.39
CA LEU A 120 -8.55 -3.78 -14.01
C LEU A 120 -7.24 -4.15 -13.30
N THR A 121 -6.44 -5.04 -13.89
CA THR A 121 -5.15 -5.46 -13.31
C THR A 121 -4.23 -4.26 -13.03
N ARG A 122 -4.19 -3.28 -13.95
CA ARG A 122 -3.40 -2.06 -13.74
C ARG A 122 -3.91 -1.18 -12.59
N GLU A 123 -5.22 -1.10 -12.40
CA GLU A 123 -5.80 -0.36 -11.28
C GLU A 123 -5.60 -1.09 -9.95
N GLU A 124 -5.67 -2.43 -9.94
CA GLU A 124 -5.32 -3.28 -8.80
C GLU A 124 -3.86 -3.06 -8.36
N GLU A 125 -2.90 -3.11 -9.30
CA GLU A 125 -1.49 -2.82 -9.03
C GLU A 125 -1.28 -1.44 -8.38
N LYS A 126 -2.07 -0.43 -8.78
CA LYS A 126 -2.02 0.90 -8.16
C LYS A 126 -2.60 0.89 -6.74
N LEU A 127 -3.67 0.14 -6.50
CA LEU A 127 -4.28 0.01 -5.17
C LEU A 127 -3.35 -0.71 -4.18
N GLU A 128 -2.60 -1.69 -4.64
CA GLU A 128 -1.66 -2.47 -3.84
C GLU A 128 -0.26 -1.85 -3.71
N GLY A 129 0.05 -0.84 -4.49
CA GLY A 129 1.36 -0.22 -4.52
C GLY A 129 1.90 0.10 -3.11
N ASN A 130 3.19 -0.20 -2.86
CA ASN A 130 3.91 0.02 -1.60
C ASN A 130 3.39 -0.75 -0.37
N LEU A 131 2.34 -1.59 -0.47
CA LEU A 131 1.87 -2.40 0.66
C LEU A 131 2.93 -3.44 1.06
N SER A 132 3.68 -3.98 0.09
CA SER A 132 4.77 -4.93 0.33
C SER A 132 5.86 -4.35 1.23
N PHE A 133 6.15 -3.04 1.12
CA PHE A 133 7.11 -2.39 2.02
C PHE A 133 6.58 -2.32 3.46
N LEU A 134 5.32 -1.94 3.66
CA LEU A 134 4.69 -1.92 4.99
C LEU A 134 4.67 -3.33 5.61
N ALA A 135 4.37 -4.36 4.82
CA ALA A 135 4.43 -5.75 5.25
C ALA A 135 5.85 -6.15 5.68
N SER A 136 6.88 -5.72 4.92
CA SER A 136 8.28 -6.00 5.24
C SER A 136 8.71 -5.31 6.54
N VAL A 137 8.39 -4.02 6.71
CA VAL A 137 8.69 -3.31 7.97
C VAL A 137 7.95 -3.95 9.15
N ALA A 138 6.68 -4.31 8.99
CA ALA A 138 5.88 -4.95 10.01
C ALA A 138 6.46 -6.29 10.49
N SER A 139 6.94 -7.10 9.55
CA SER A 139 7.46 -8.45 9.83
C SER A 139 8.92 -8.47 10.27
N VAL A 140 9.76 -7.58 9.75
CA VAL A 140 11.23 -7.64 9.94
C VAL A 140 11.71 -6.75 11.09
N SER A 141 11.06 -5.58 11.32
CA SER A 141 11.54 -4.62 12.33
C SER A 141 11.64 -5.18 13.75
N PRO A 142 10.72 -6.04 14.24
CA PRO A 142 10.87 -6.66 15.57
C PRO A 142 12.12 -7.52 15.67
N TYR A 143 12.48 -8.25 14.63
CA TYR A 143 13.68 -9.10 14.60
C TYR A 143 14.96 -8.28 14.55
N ILE A 144 14.95 -7.17 13.82
CA ILE A 144 16.07 -6.23 13.81
C ILE A 144 16.26 -5.62 15.21
N GLY A 145 15.17 -5.23 15.89
CA GLY A 145 15.21 -4.76 17.25
C GLY A 145 15.75 -5.82 18.24
N LEU A 146 15.26 -7.05 18.11
CA LEU A 146 15.74 -8.19 18.91
C LEU A 146 17.24 -8.46 18.67
N PHE A 147 17.69 -8.39 17.43
CA PHE A 147 19.11 -8.51 17.11
C PHE A 147 19.95 -7.44 17.83
N GLY A 148 19.47 -6.18 17.85
CA GLY A 148 20.10 -5.10 18.60
C GLY A 148 20.19 -5.41 20.10
N THR A 149 19.14 -5.99 20.67
CA THR A 149 19.14 -6.39 22.11
C THR A 149 20.15 -7.50 22.38
N VAL A 150 20.16 -8.56 21.60
CA VAL A 150 21.09 -9.68 21.76
C VAL A 150 22.54 -9.19 21.69
N TRP A 151 22.83 -8.35 20.70
CA TRP A 151 24.17 -7.77 20.53
C TRP A 151 24.57 -6.86 21.69
N GLY A 152 23.69 -5.96 22.13
CA GLY A 152 23.95 -5.03 23.22
C GLY A 152 24.21 -5.74 24.54
N ILE A 153 23.39 -6.76 24.87
CA ILE A 153 23.57 -7.60 26.06
C ILE A 153 24.91 -8.36 25.97
N MET A 154 25.20 -8.97 24.82
CA MET A 154 26.47 -9.67 24.62
C MET A 154 27.67 -8.74 24.81
N ASN A 155 27.61 -7.53 24.29
CA ASN A 155 28.67 -6.54 24.43
C ASN A 155 28.85 -6.08 25.90
N SER A 156 27.74 -5.92 26.63
CA SER A 156 27.76 -5.59 28.07
C SER A 156 28.48 -6.68 28.90
N PHE A 157 28.20 -7.94 28.63
CA PHE A 157 28.86 -9.07 29.29
C PHE A 157 30.34 -9.22 28.90
N ARG A 158 30.69 -8.92 27.64
CA ARG A 158 32.11 -8.90 27.24
C ARG A 158 32.93 -7.85 27.98
N GLY A 159 32.33 -6.72 28.31
CA GLY A 159 32.96 -5.69 29.13
C GLY A 159 33.29 -6.17 30.54
N LEU A 160 32.50 -7.08 31.11
CA LEU A 160 32.78 -7.67 32.44
C LEU A 160 34.01 -8.55 32.49
N ALA A 161 34.40 -9.19 31.38
CA ALA A 161 35.55 -10.11 31.38
C ALA A 161 36.86 -9.43 31.76
N ASN A 162 36.96 -8.11 31.72
CA ASN A 162 38.15 -7.32 32.02
C ASN A 162 38.08 -6.56 33.36
N VAL A 163 37.04 -6.81 34.18
CA VAL A 163 36.80 -6.07 35.42
C VAL A 163 36.92 -7.02 36.61
N HIS A 164 37.82 -6.69 37.56
CA HIS A 164 38.08 -7.50 38.78
C HIS A 164 36.90 -7.56 39.76
N GLN A 165 35.97 -6.60 39.70
CA GLN A 165 34.75 -6.56 40.51
C GLN A 165 33.55 -6.26 39.62
N ALA A 166 32.89 -7.33 39.16
CA ALA A 166 31.67 -7.24 38.38
C ALA A 166 30.50 -6.83 39.29
N THR A 167 29.93 -5.66 39.03
CA THR A 167 28.71 -5.19 39.70
C THR A 167 27.58 -5.03 38.69
N LEU A 168 26.35 -5.13 39.18
CA LEU A 168 25.17 -4.89 38.32
C LEU A 168 25.19 -3.47 37.72
N ALA A 169 25.73 -2.50 38.42
CA ALA A 169 25.89 -1.13 37.96
C ALA A 169 26.76 -1.00 36.70
N THR A 170 27.67 -1.94 36.47
CA THR A 170 28.56 -1.96 35.30
C THR A 170 27.86 -2.38 34.01
N VAL A 171 26.83 -3.25 34.07
CA VAL A 171 26.13 -3.80 32.89
C VAL A 171 24.77 -3.17 32.70
N ALA A 172 24.16 -2.58 33.73
CA ALA A 172 22.80 -2.02 33.62
C ALA A 172 22.63 -0.98 32.51
N PRO A 173 23.59 -0.05 32.24
CA PRO A 173 23.46 0.89 31.13
C PRO A 173 23.35 0.16 29.78
N GLY A 174 24.27 -0.77 29.46
CA GLY A 174 24.28 -1.46 28.17
C GLY A 174 23.09 -2.40 27.98
N ILE A 175 22.54 -2.98 29.07
CA ILE A 175 21.28 -3.73 28.98
C ILE A 175 20.12 -2.77 28.69
N SER A 176 20.08 -1.60 29.31
CA SER A 176 19.05 -0.59 29.07
C SER A 176 19.08 -0.08 27.63
N GLU A 177 20.26 0.18 27.07
CA GLU A 177 20.48 0.56 25.67
C GLU A 177 19.96 -0.52 24.72
N ALA A 178 20.27 -1.78 25.02
CA ALA A 178 19.79 -2.92 24.23
C ALA A 178 18.25 -2.99 24.19
N LEU A 179 17.58 -2.83 25.33
CA LEU A 179 16.12 -2.83 25.42
C LEU A 179 15.47 -1.72 24.60
N VAL A 180 16.12 -0.55 24.50
CA VAL A 180 15.65 0.55 23.63
C VAL A 180 15.61 0.11 22.15
N ALA A 181 16.58 -0.66 21.69
CA ALA A 181 16.58 -1.15 20.32
C ALA A 181 15.34 -2.04 20.00
N THR A 182 14.97 -2.93 20.93
CA THR A 182 13.74 -3.72 20.78
C THR A 182 12.49 -2.86 20.80
N ALA A 183 12.41 -1.88 21.70
CA ALA A 183 11.28 -0.97 21.77
C ALA A 183 11.12 -0.18 20.44
N MET A 184 12.23 0.27 19.83
CA MET A 184 12.21 0.94 18.53
C MET A 184 11.76 0.00 17.40
N GLY A 185 12.16 -1.27 17.42
CA GLY A 185 11.70 -2.28 16.47
C GLY A 185 10.18 -2.47 16.51
N LEU A 186 9.62 -2.57 17.71
CA LEU A 186 8.17 -2.68 17.92
C LEU A 186 7.45 -1.37 17.54
N PHE A 187 8.03 -0.22 17.87
CA PHE A 187 7.46 1.08 17.50
C PHE A 187 7.37 1.28 15.98
N ALA A 188 8.33 0.77 15.22
CA ALA A 188 8.28 0.78 13.75
C ALA A 188 7.27 -0.24 13.21
N ALA A 189 7.20 -1.43 13.80
CA ALA A 189 6.39 -2.53 13.28
C ALA A 189 4.88 -2.36 13.53
N ILE A 190 4.47 -1.88 14.69
CA ILE A 190 3.05 -1.83 15.08
C ILE A 190 2.23 -0.93 14.14
N PRO A 191 2.61 0.32 13.85
CA PRO A 191 1.89 1.14 12.89
C PRO A 191 1.89 0.53 11.48
N ALA A 192 3.02 -0.06 11.08
CA ALA A 192 3.15 -0.66 9.74
C ALA A 192 2.22 -1.85 9.55
N VAL A 193 2.08 -2.76 10.53
CA VAL A 193 1.17 -3.91 10.43
C VAL A 193 -0.29 -3.48 10.43
N LEU A 194 -0.66 -2.53 11.27
CA LEU A 194 -2.03 -2.02 11.32
C LEU A 194 -2.42 -1.35 9.99
N ALA A 195 -1.52 -0.55 9.43
CA ALA A 195 -1.72 0.13 8.17
C ALA A 195 -1.78 -0.87 7.00
N TYR A 196 -0.86 -1.82 6.95
CA TYR A 196 -0.85 -2.88 5.94
C TYR A 196 -2.17 -3.64 5.92
N ASN A 197 -2.61 -4.16 7.06
CA ASN A 197 -3.85 -4.93 7.15
C ASN A 197 -5.07 -4.11 6.70
N ARG A 198 -5.15 -2.84 7.12
CA ARG A 198 -6.25 -1.95 6.74
C ARG A 198 -6.25 -1.63 5.25
N PHE A 199 -5.09 -1.28 4.70
CA PHE A 199 -4.99 -0.89 3.29
C PHE A 199 -5.11 -2.07 2.35
N SER A 200 -4.64 -3.26 2.73
CA SER A 200 -4.83 -4.49 1.97
C SER A 200 -6.31 -4.85 1.87
N ALA A 201 -7.04 -4.86 2.99
CA ALA A 201 -8.47 -5.13 3.00
C ALA A 201 -9.29 -4.08 2.20
N ASN A 202 -8.88 -2.80 2.26
CA ASN A 202 -9.53 -1.75 1.46
C ASN A 202 -9.25 -1.91 -0.04
N ALA A 203 -8.01 -2.27 -0.43
CA ALA A 203 -7.64 -2.52 -1.82
C ALA A 203 -8.46 -3.69 -2.38
N GLU A 204 -8.51 -4.82 -1.69
CA GLU A 204 -9.31 -5.99 -2.05
C GLU A 204 -10.79 -5.66 -2.21
N SER A 205 -11.37 -4.94 -1.25
CA SER A 205 -12.77 -4.49 -1.33
C SER A 205 -13.03 -3.60 -2.55
N LEU A 206 -12.10 -2.73 -2.91
CA LEU A 206 -12.27 -1.84 -4.06
C LEU A 206 -12.05 -2.57 -5.37
N THR A 207 -11.10 -3.51 -5.44
CA THR A 207 -10.88 -4.41 -6.59
C THR A 207 -12.13 -5.23 -6.88
N THR A 208 -12.75 -5.85 -5.86
CA THR A 208 -14.00 -6.60 -6.01
C THR A 208 -15.13 -5.72 -6.60
N ARG A 209 -15.21 -4.44 -6.19
CA ARG A 209 -16.19 -3.52 -6.78
C ARG A 209 -15.88 -3.19 -8.24
N TYR A 210 -14.61 -3.08 -8.60
CA TYR A 210 -14.22 -2.87 -10.00
C TYR A 210 -14.54 -4.08 -10.87
N GLU A 211 -14.35 -5.29 -10.35
CA GLU A 211 -14.74 -6.55 -11.00
C GLU A 211 -16.25 -6.61 -11.23
N THR A 212 -17.04 -6.37 -10.17
CA THR A 212 -18.49 -6.34 -10.25
C THR A 212 -18.97 -5.34 -11.32
N PHE A 213 -18.43 -4.13 -11.30
CA PHE A 213 -18.74 -3.13 -12.35
C PHE A 213 -18.38 -3.63 -13.76
N SER A 214 -17.23 -4.27 -13.92
CA SER A 214 -16.78 -4.81 -15.20
C SER A 214 -17.76 -5.87 -15.75
N GLU A 215 -18.27 -6.75 -14.88
CA GLU A 215 -19.28 -7.75 -15.24
C GLU A 215 -20.63 -7.10 -15.62
N GLU A 216 -21.11 -6.14 -14.84
CA GLU A 216 -22.35 -5.42 -15.11
C GLU A 216 -22.26 -4.65 -16.43
N PHE A 217 -21.14 -3.97 -16.68
CA PHE A 217 -20.90 -3.24 -17.90
C PHE A 217 -20.80 -4.20 -19.11
N SER A 218 -20.13 -5.33 -18.95
CA SER A 218 -20.07 -6.38 -19.97
C SER A 218 -21.46 -6.88 -20.34
N ALA A 219 -22.35 -7.12 -19.36
CA ALA A 219 -23.73 -7.54 -19.60
C ALA A 219 -24.56 -6.50 -20.37
N ILE A 220 -24.32 -5.20 -20.12
CA ILE A 220 -24.97 -4.12 -20.86
C ILE A 220 -24.52 -4.10 -22.32
N LEU A 221 -23.20 -4.20 -22.58
CA LEU A 221 -22.64 -4.21 -23.93
C LEU A 221 -23.09 -5.44 -24.71
N HIS A 222 -23.13 -6.61 -24.06
CA HIS A 222 -23.59 -7.86 -24.66
C HIS A 222 -25.03 -7.72 -25.18
N ARG A 223 -25.94 -7.13 -24.40
CA ARG A 223 -27.33 -6.84 -24.84
C ARG A 223 -27.36 -5.88 -26.01
N GLN A 224 -26.50 -4.85 -26.03
CA GLN A 224 -26.47 -3.87 -27.13
C GLN A 224 -25.94 -4.45 -28.45
N VAL A 225 -25.02 -5.42 -28.38
CA VAL A 225 -24.53 -6.12 -29.61
C VAL A 225 -25.61 -6.96 -30.22
N HIS A 226 -26.35 -7.74 -29.45
CA HIS A 226 -27.39 -8.67 -29.95
C HIS A 226 -28.68 -7.95 -30.36
N ALA A 227 -29.06 -6.87 -29.66
CA ALA A 227 -30.29 -6.12 -30.00
C ALA A 227 -30.26 -5.43 -31.38
N LYS A 228 -29.12 -5.25 -32.01
CA LYS A 228 -29.00 -4.67 -33.38
C LYS A 228 -28.96 -5.69 -34.50
N GLN A 229 -28.99 -6.98 -34.21
CA GLN A 229 -29.04 -8.05 -35.18
C GLN A 229 -30.48 -8.55 -35.40
N SER A 230 -31.41 -8.16 -34.55
CA SER A 230 -32.86 -8.36 -34.69
C SER A 230 -33.51 -7.19 -35.43
#